data_9665a9a17c1213bb01aea5c77be1aae3
#
_entry.id   9665a9a17c1213bb01aea5c77be1aae3
#
_cell.length_a   1.000
_cell.length_b   1.000
_cell.length_c   1.000
_cell.angle_alpha   90.00
_cell.angle_beta   90.00
_cell.angle_gamma   90.00
#
_symmetry.space_group_name_H-M   'P 1'
#
loop_
_entity.id
_entity.type
_entity.pdbx_description
1 polymer ?
#
loop_
_entity_poly.entity_id
_entity_poly.type
_entity_poly.pdbx_seq_one_letter_code
_entity_poly.pdbx_strand_id
1 'polypeptide(L)'
;MNFSTLEGIFRIIQSIPSKKAEPIKRWLAAVGAERINQMQDPEKSIEQAVADYRRLGYSEQWINQRIKTIEIRKKLTDEWKRGGILGDADFASLTDIISKTWSGLTTREYKNHKGLHKQNLRDNMTDIELMLNGLAEASATAISKETDPEGFVENASVAVKGATIAKNARLDLESELGHSVISSENAIGHITAEDELPMNDGNALSEDNQETF
;
A
#
# COMPACT_ATOMS: atom_id res chain seq x y z
N MET A 1 22.82 1.38 -23.37
CA MET A 1 21.89 2.43 -22.91
C MET A 1 22.11 2.61 -21.42
N ASN A 2 22.61 3.76 -20.97
CA ASN A 2 22.81 4.02 -19.55
C ASN A 2 21.47 4.51 -18.96
N PHE A 3 20.82 3.65 -18.19
CA PHE A 3 19.64 4.07 -17.44
C PHE A 3 20.10 4.84 -16.19
N SER A 4 19.67 6.08 -16.06
CA SER A 4 19.88 6.86 -14.84
C SER A 4 18.83 6.48 -13.82
N THR A 5 19.21 6.37 -12.54
CA THR A 5 18.25 6.24 -11.45
C THR A 5 17.47 7.55 -11.29
N LEU A 6 16.28 7.49 -10.64
CA LEU A 6 15.49 8.69 -10.33
C LEU A 6 16.31 9.72 -9.54
N GLU A 7 17.12 9.27 -8.58
CA GLU A 7 18.08 10.10 -7.85
C GLU A 7 19.07 10.79 -8.78
N GLY A 8 19.66 10.03 -9.73
CA GLY A 8 20.59 10.56 -10.74
C GLY A 8 19.94 11.65 -11.60
N ILE A 9 18.68 11.43 -12.01
CA ILE A 9 17.90 12.41 -12.78
C ILE A 9 17.71 13.70 -11.96
N PHE A 10 17.31 13.58 -10.69
CA PHE A 10 17.12 14.75 -9.82
C PHE A 10 18.42 15.52 -9.60
N ARG A 11 19.56 14.83 -9.44
CA ARG A 11 20.88 15.48 -9.32
C ARG A 11 21.24 16.24 -10.60
N ILE A 12 20.97 15.68 -11.78
CA ILE A 12 21.18 16.35 -13.05
C ILE A 12 20.33 17.62 -13.12
N ILE A 13 19.02 17.53 -12.81
CA ILE A 13 18.12 18.70 -12.83
C ILE A 13 18.60 19.79 -11.88
N GLN A 14 19.08 19.45 -10.69
CA GLN A 14 19.61 20.42 -9.73
C GLN A 14 20.88 21.13 -10.25
N SER A 15 21.69 20.48 -11.07
CA SER A 15 22.91 21.06 -11.64
C SER A 15 22.67 21.98 -12.85
N ILE A 16 21.47 21.95 -13.47
CA ILE A 16 21.16 22.77 -14.66
C ILE A 16 21.07 24.26 -14.28
N PRO A 17 21.94 25.15 -14.81
CA PRO A 17 21.90 26.57 -14.50
C PRO A 17 20.88 27.31 -15.40
N SER A 18 19.59 26.90 -15.29
CA SER A 18 18.51 27.46 -16.13
C SER A 18 17.33 27.92 -15.30
N LYS A 19 16.81 29.11 -15.62
CA LYS A 19 15.56 29.59 -15.01
C LYS A 19 14.38 28.65 -15.26
N LYS A 20 14.37 27.90 -16.36
CA LYS A 20 13.33 26.88 -16.64
C LYS A 20 13.39 25.67 -15.70
N ALA A 21 14.53 25.39 -15.08
CA ALA A 21 14.66 24.32 -14.10
C ALA A 21 14.27 24.76 -12.66
N GLU A 22 14.14 26.05 -12.39
CA GLU A 22 13.84 26.57 -11.05
C GLU A 22 12.53 26.05 -10.45
N PRO A 23 11.40 25.91 -11.17
CA PRO A 23 10.18 25.36 -10.59
C PRO A 23 10.39 23.94 -10.05
N ILE A 24 11.10 23.08 -10.80
CA ILE A 24 11.38 21.70 -10.37
C ILE A 24 12.34 21.69 -9.19
N LYS A 25 13.36 22.56 -9.17
CA LYS A 25 14.29 22.67 -8.03
C LYS A 25 13.58 23.09 -6.74
N ARG A 26 12.68 24.07 -6.83
CA ARG A 26 11.85 24.52 -5.69
C ARG A 26 10.94 23.41 -5.21
N TRP A 27 10.29 22.68 -6.13
CA TRP A 27 9.46 21.54 -5.79
C TRP A 27 10.27 20.45 -5.06
N LEU A 28 11.47 20.09 -5.56
CA LEU A 28 12.35 19.14 -4.89
C LEU A 28 12.74 19.59 -3.48
N ALA A 29 13.04 20.88 -3.31
CA ALA A 29 13.36 21.44 -2.01
C ALA A 29 12.16 21.40 -1.05
N ALA A 30 10.94 21.69 -1.54
CA ALA A 30 9.71 21.60 -0.76
C ALA A 30 9.43 20.18 -0.33
N VAL A 31 9.51 19.19 -1.24
CA VAL A 31 9.34 17.76 -0.93
C VAL A 31 10.36 17.27 0.10
N GLY A 32 11.63 17.71 -0.03
CA GLY A 32 12.69 17.39 0.94
C GLY A 32 12.39 17.96 2.33
N ALA A 33 11.98 19.23 2.40
CA ALA A 33 11.61 19.87 3.66
C ALA A 33 10.40 19.21 4.32
N GLU A 34 9.38 18.89 3.53
CA GLU A 34 8.19 18.18 4.00
C GLU A 34 8.56 16.80 4.55
N ARG A 35 9.42 16.05 3.86
CA ARG A 35 9.90 14.75 4.36
C ARG A 35 10.62 14.86 5.68
N ILE A 36 11.45 15.88 5.87
CA ILE A 36 12.12 16.14 7.16
C ILE A 36 11.10 16.44 8.25
N ASN A 37 10.09 17.26 7.97
CA ASN A 37 9.00 17.54 8.91
C ASN A 37 8.22 16.28 9.29
N GLN A 38 7.93 15.39 8.34
CA GLN A 38 7.28 14.10 8.59
C GLN A 38 8.15 13.15 9.43
N MET A 39 9.46 13.23 9.33
CA MET A 39 10.38 12.44 10.18
C MET A 39 10.38 12.94 11.63
N GLN A 40 10.15 14.23 11.86
CA GLN A 40 10.03 14.84 13.19
C GLN A 40 8.64 14.63 13.81
N ASP A 41 7.61 14.56 12.97
CA ASP A 41 6.21 14.38 13.35
C ASP A 41 5.58 13.28 12.47
N PRO A 42 5.61 12.01 12.94
CA PRO A 42 5.10 10.88 12.16
C PRO A 42 3.59 10.96 11.84
N GLU A 43 2.79 11.71 12.61
CA GLU A 43 1.35 11.89 12.34
C GLU A 43 1.12 12.55 10.98
N LYS A 44 1.97 13.50 10.60
CA LYS A 44 1.93 14.14 9.27
C LYS A 44 2.08 13.16 8.11
N SER A 45 2.83 12.07 8.29
CA SER A 45 2.93 11.03 7.25
C SER A 45 1.60 10.28 7.07
N ILE A 46 0.83 10.09 8.14
CA ILE A 46 -0.50 9.46 8.08
C ILE A 46 -1.49 10.42 7.44
N GLU A 47 -1.49 11.69 7.86
CA GLU A 47 -2.34 12.74 7.28
C GLU A 47 -2.09 12.89 5.78
N GLN A 48 -0.81 12.89 5.36
CA GLN A 48 -0.44 12.94 3.95
C GLN A 48 -0.95 11.72 3.18
N ALA A 49 -0.80 10.51 3.74
CA ALA A 49 -1.31 9.29 3.10
C ALA A 49 -2.84 9.34 2.92
N VAL A 50 -3.57 9.83 3.93
CA VAL A 50 -5.02 10.03 3.86
C VAL A 50 -5.38 11.05 2.76
N ALA A 51 -4.66 12.18 2.71
CA ALA A 51 -4.87 13.21 1.69
C ALA A 51 -4.60 12.68 0.28
N ASP A 52 -3.55 11.85 0.11
CA ASP A 52 -3.22 11.24 -1.17
C ASP A 52 -4.29 10.24 -1.62
N TYR A 53 -4.78 9.36 -0.75
CA TYR A 53 -5.90 8.46 -1.08
C TYR A 53 -7.17 9.24 -1.43
N ARG A 54 -7.47 10.32 -0.69
CA ARG A 54 -8.63 11.19 -0.96
C ARG A 54 -8.50 11.86 -2.33
N ARG A 55 -7.31 12.36 -2.68
CA ARG A 55 -7.02 12.95 -4.00
C ARG A 55 -7.17 11.93 -5.13
N LEU A 56 -6.83 10.66 -4.88
CA LEU A 56 -7.00 9.55 -5.82
C LEU A 56 -8.46 9.10 -5.95
N GLY A 57 -9.41 9.65 -5.17
CA GLY A 57 -10.83 9.38 -5.28
C GLY A 57 -11.35 8.24 -4.40
N TYR A 58 -10.55 7.73 -3.45
CA TYR A 58 -11.03 6.73 -2.51
C TYR A 58 -12.04 7.32 -1.51
N SER A 59 -13.05 6.52 -1.14
CA SER A 59 -14.02 6.92 -0.13
C SER A 59 -13.40 6.99 1.27
N GLU A 60 -13.94 7.85 2.14
CA GLU A 60 -13.49 7.97 3.54
C GLU A 60 -13.58 6.62 4.29
N GLN A 61 -14.61 5.83 4.02
CA GLN A 61 -14.78 4.49 4.60
C GLN A 61 -13.63 3.58 4.19
N TRP A 62 -13.32 3.53 2.89
CA TRP A 62 -12.22 2.71 2.36
C TRP A 62 -10.86 3.18 2.92
N ILE A 63 -10.61 4.49 2.96
CA ILE A 63 -9.37 5.08 3.51
C ILE A 63 -9.16 4.63 4.95
N ASN A 64 -10.19 4.76 5.78
CA ASN A 64 -10.14 4.35 7.20
C ASN A 64 -9.86 2.85 7.33
N GLN A 65 -10.48 2.02 6.50
CA GLN A 65 -10.23 0.58 6.46
C GLN A 65 -8.79 0.28 6.02
N ARG A 66 -8.30 0.99 5.01
CA ARG A 66 -6.94 0.80 4.49
C ARG A 66 -5.87 1.15 5.54
N ILE A 67 -6.01 2.25 6.24
CA ILE A 67 -5.09 2.64 7.33
C ILE A 67 -5.05 1.56 8.41
N LYS A 68 -6.20 1.02 8.83
CA LYS A 68 -6.25 -0.09 9.79
C LYS A 68 -5.51 -1.34 9.29
N THR A 69 -5.68 -1.69 8.02
CA THR A 69 -5.00 -2.86 7.45
C THR A 69 -3.49 -2.66 7.32
N ILE A 70 -3.00 -1.45 7.16
CA ILE A 70 -1.55 -1.14 7.22
C ILE A 70 -0.99 -1.46 8.61
N GLU A 71 -1.69 -1.05 9.67
CA GLU A 71 -1.29 -1.34 11.05
C GLU A 71 -1.31 -2.85 11.35
N ILE A 72 -2.38 -3.55 10.91
CA ILE A 72 -2.50 -5.01 11.06
C ILE A 72 -1.32 -5.70 10.37
N ARG A 73 -1.02 -5.30 9.13
CA ARG A 73 0.11 -5.84 8.38
C ARG A 73 1.45 -5.61 9.07
N LYS A 74 1.66 -4.43 9.62
CA LYS A 74 2.88 -4.12 10.37
C LYS A 74 3.02 -5.04 11.58
N LYS A 75 1.97 -5.23 12.37
CA LYS A 75 1.97 -6.15 13.52
C LYS A 75 2.33 -7.58 13.11
N LEU A 76 1.77 -8.10 12.03
CA LEU A 76 2.11 -9.42 11.52
C LEU A 76 3.58 -9.51 11.08
N THR A 77 4.08 -8.49 10.39
CA THR A 77 5.48 -8.45 9.95
C THR A 77 6.44 -8.40 11.14
N ASP A 78 6.08 -7.67 12.20
CA ASP A 78 6.87 -7.61 13.44
C ASP A 78 6.87 -8.97 14.16
N GLU A 79 5.75 -9.71 14.18
CA GLU A 79 5.68 -11.08 14.69
C GLU A 79 6.58 -12.04 13.89
N TRP A 80 6.57 -11.96 12.56
CA TRP A 80 7.45 -12.76 11.73
C TRP A 80 8.94 -12.48 12.01
N LYS A 81 9.32 -11.21 12.20
CA LYS A 81 10.68 -10.83 12.61
C LYS A 81 11.03 -11.42 13.97
N ARG A 82 10.10 -11.35 14.92
CA ARG A 82 10.27 -11.95 16.25
C ARG A 82 10.49 -13.47 16.15
N GLY A 83 9.74 -14.15 15.27
CA GLY A 83 9.89 -15.58 14.97
C GLY A 83 11.08 -15.92 14.06
N GLY A 84 12.05 -15.01 13.88
CA GLY A 84 13.30 -15.28 13.18
C GLY A 84 13.25 -15.16 11.66
N ILE A 85 12.19 -14.56 11.08
CA ILE A 85 12.12 -14.31 9.63
C ILE A 85 12.88 -13.03 9.31
N LEU A 86 13.95 -13.12 8.53
CA LEU A 86 14.83 -12.00 8.19
C LEU A 86 14.92 -11.71 6.69
N GLY A 87 14.66 -12.70 5.84
CA GLY A 87 14.83 -12.59 4.39
C GLY A 87 13.58 -12.06 3.69
N ASP A 88 13.74 -11.12 2.75
CA ASP A 88 12.62 -10.58 1.94
C ASP A 88 11.86 -11.67 1.18
N ALA A 89 12.56 -12.73 0.74
CA ALA A 89 11.96 -13.88 0.06
C ALA A 89 11.00 -14.66 0.98
N ASP A 90 11.35 -14.80 2.27
CA ASP A 90 10.51 -15.47 3.25
C ASP A 90 9.25 -14.64 3.57
N PHE A 91 9.40 -13.32 3.73
CA PHE A 91 8.26 -12.40 3.87
C PHE A 91 7.31 -12.47 2.67
N ALA A 92 7.85 -12.52 1.46
CA ALA A 92 7.06 -12.66 0.25
C ALA A 92 6.32 -14.01 0.22
N SER A 93 7.02 -15.10 0.55
CA SER A 93 6.45 -16.45 0.60
C SER A 93 5.33 -16.58 1.63
N LEU A 94 5.53 -16.07 2.85
CA LEU A 94 4.51 -16.05 3.90
C LEU A 94 3.29 -15.20 3.49
N THR A 95 3.52 -14.10 2.79
CA THR A 95 2.45 -13.26 2.24
C THR A 95 1.64 -14.02 1.19
N ASP A 96 2.30 -14.73 0.30
CA ASP A 96 1.64 -15.56 -0.71
C ASP A 96 0.87 -16.73 -0.11
N ILE A 97 1.40 -17.36 0.95
CA ILE A 97 0.69 -18.40 1.71
C ILE A 97 -0.63 -17.84 2.27
N ILE A 98 -0.61 -16.67 2.92
CA ILE A 98 -1.82 -16.04 3.43
C ILE A 98 -2.77 -15.74 2.28
N SER A 99 -2.31 -15.04 1.25
CA SER A 99 -3.13 -14.66 0.10
C SER A 99 -3.80 -15.86 -0.53
N LYS A 100 -3.02 -16.90 -0.88
CA LYS A 100 -3.52 -18.12 -1.52
C LYS A 100 -4.50 -18.90 -0.64
N THR A 101 -4.26 -18.92 0.66
CA THR A 101 -5.13 -19.68 1.59
C THR A 101 -6.52 -19.03 1.70
N TRP A 102 -6.60 -17.71 1.90
CA TRP A 102 -7.90 -17.07 2.09
C TRP A 102 -8.62 -16.75 0.77
N SER A 103 -7.88 -16.28 -0.26
CA SER A 103 -8.49 -15.86 -1.53
C SER A 103 -8.52 -16.96 -2.61
N GLY A 104 -7.65 -17.97 -2.50
CA GLY A 104 -7.40 -18.95 -3.54
C GLY A 104 -6.34 -18.52 -4.55
N LEU A 105 -5.82 -17.27 -4.47
CA LEU A 105 -4.87 -16.67 -5.40
C LEU A 105 -3.60 -16.25 -4.68
N THR A 106 -2.44 -16.53 -5.25
CA THR A 106 -1.18 -15.88 -4.85
C THR A 106 -1.27 -14.38 -5.10
N THR A 107 -0.41 -13.59 -4.48
CA THR A 107 -0.35 -12.14 -4.72
C THR A 107 -0.22 -11.79 -6.21
N ARG A 108 0.57 -12.56 -6.95
CA ARG A 108 0.76 -12.37 -8.39
C ARG A 108 -0.49 -12.72 -9.19
N GLU A 109 -1.12 -13.87 -8.90
CA GLU A 109 -2.35 -14.28 -9.55
C GLU A 109 -3.48 -13.29 -9.27
N TYR A 110 -3.56 -12.76 -8.05
CA TYR A 110 -4.56 -11.78 -7.66
C TYR A 110 -4.35 -10.42 -8.37
N LYS A 111 -3.10 -9.97 -8.50
CA LYS A 111 -2.79 -8.79 -9.31
C LYS A 111 -3.23 -8.98 -10.75
N ASN A 112 -2.92 -10.13 -11.36
CA ASN A 112 -3.34 -10.44 -12.72
C ASN A 112 -4.88 -10.47 -12.84
N HIS A 113 -5.58 -11.05 -11.86
CA HIS A 113 -7.06 -11.08 -11.82
C HIS A 113 -7.67 -9.67 -11.81
N LYS A 114 -7.03 -8.72 -11.15
CA LYS A 114 -7.43 -7.31 -11.11
C LYS A 114 -6.84 -6.44 -12.24
N GLY A 115 -6.10 -7.01 -13.18
CA GLY A 115 -5.47 -6.27 -14.28
C GLY A 115 -4.32 -5.35 -13.84
N LEU A 116 -3.70 -5.61 -12.67
CA LEU A 116 -2.63 -4.79 -12.10
C LEU A 116 -1.26 -5.25 -12.57
N HIS A 117 -0.37 -4.30 -12.88
CA HIS A 117 1.03 -4.56 -13.23
C HIS A 117 1.97 -4.24 -12.08
N LYS A 118 2.19 -2.95 -11.80
CA LYS A 118 3.10 -2.46 -10.74
C LYS A 118 2.37 -1.97 -9.49
N GLN A 119 1.08 -1.70 -9.61
CA GLN A 119 0.26 -1.13 -8.54
C GLN A 119 0.24 -2.05 -7.31
N ASN A 120 -0.01 -1.46 -6.14
CA ASN A 120 -0.16 -2.23 -4.90
C ASN A 120 -1.50 -2.97 -4.92
N LEU A 121 -1.47 -4.30 -4.68
CA LEU A 121 -2.68 -5.12 -4.67
C LEU A 121 -3.72 -4.62 -3.66
N ARG A 122 -3.28 -4.28 -2.43
CA ARG A 122 -4.20 -3.87 -1.36
C ARG A 122 -4.87 -2.52 -1.62
N ASP A 123 -4.21 -1.64 -2.38
CA ASP A 123 -4.80 -0.35 -2.76
C ASP A 123 -5.88 -0.51 -3.83
N ASN A 124 -5.98 -1.71 -4.44
CA ASN A 124 -6.97 -2.07 -5.44
C ASN A 124 -7.99 -3.12 -4.96
N MET A 125 -7.95 -3.49 -3.69
CA MET A 125 -8.94 -4.38 -3.07
C MET A 125 -10.21 -3.61 -2.73
N THR A 126 -11.38 -4.23 -2.95
CA THR A 126 -12.68 -3.72 -2.45
C THR A 126 -12.70 -3.72 -0.93
N ASP A 127 -13.67 -3.07 -0.31
CA ASP A 127 -13.83 -3.04 1.15
C ASP A 127 -13.88 -4.45 1.75
N ILE A 128 -14.65 -5.36 1.15
CA ILE A 128 -14.79 -6.74 1.62
C ILE A 128 -13.47 -7.51 1.50
N GLU A 129 -12.76 -7.36 0.38
CA GLU A 129 -11.46 -7.99 0.18
C GLU A 129 -10.43 -7.48 1.19
N LEU A 130 -10.41 -6.17 1.49
CA LEU A 130 -9.55 -5.59 2.51
C LEU A 130 -9.87 -6.12 3.91
N MET A 131 -11.16 -6.25 4.24
CA MET A 131 -11.60 -6.79 5.54
C MET A 131 -11.18 -8.25 5.70
N LEU A 132 -11.37 -9.09 4.68
CA LEU A 132 -10.99 -10.51 4.71
C LEU A 132 -9.47 -10.68 4.76
N ASN A 133 -8.72 -9.89 3.99
CA ASN A 133 -7.26 -9.88 4.08
C ASN A 133 -6.78 -9.44 5.48
N GLY A 134 -7.39 -8.39 6.04
CA GLY A 134 -7.10 -7.92 7.39
C GLY A 134 -7.43 -8.97 8.46
N LEU A 135 -8.54 -9.70 8.31
CA LEU A 135 -8.90 -10.81 9.20
C LEU A 135 -7.86 -11.94 9.16
N ALA A 136 -7.40 -12.32 7.96
CA ALA A 136 -6.36 -13.34 7.80
C ALA A 136 -5.06 -12.95 8.53
N GLU A 137 -4.60 -11.70 8.31
CA GLU A 137 -3.38 -11.17 8.91
C GLU A 137 -3.51 -10.99 10.44
N ALA A 138 -4.64 -10.50 10.92
CA ALA A 138 -4.90 -10.32 12.35
C ALA A 138 -4.99 -11.67 13.08
N SER A 139 -5.66 -12.65 12.47
CA SER A 139 -5.78 -14.01 13.03
C SER A 139 -4.42 -14.70 13.09
N ALA A 140 -3.60 -14.59 12.04
CA ALA A 140 -2.24 -15.10 12.03
C ALA A 140 -1.39 -14.45 13.15
N THR A 141 -1.51 -13.13 13.32
CA THR A 141 -0.81 -12.39 14.39
C THR A 141 -1.24 -12.88 15.79
N ALA A 142 -2.53 -13.08 16.01
CA ALA A 142 -3.04 -13.55 17.28
C ALA A 142 -2.54 -14.97 17.61
N ILE A 143 -2.61 -15.88 16.63
CA ILE A 143 -2.11 -17.25 16.80
C ILE A 143 -0.59 -17.25 17.03
N SER A 144 0.17 -16.41 16.29
CA SER A 144 1.62 -16.28 16.47
C SER A 144 2.02 -15.90 17.90
N LYS A 145 1.28 -14.98 18.51
CA LYS A 145 1.53 -14.53 19.90
C LYS A 145 1.30 -15.63 20.94
N GLU A 146 0.35 -16.52 20.70
CA GLU A 146 0.03 -17.62 21.60
C GLU A 146 0.94 -18.85 21.41
N THR A 147 1.42 -19.07 20.17
CA THR A 147 2.17 -20.29 19.82
C THR A 147 3.66 -20.10 19.71
N ASP A 148 4.13 -18.84 19.70
CA ASP A 148 5.53 -18.43 19.63
C ASP A 148 6.36 -19.16 18.55
N PRO A 149 5.93 -19.11 17.25
CA PRO A 149 6.52 -19.90 16.18
C PRO A 149 7.96 -19.43 15.88
N GLU A 150 8.87 -20.39 15.67
CA GLU A 150 10.25 -20.13 15.29
C GLU A 150 10.55 -20.61 13.85
N GLY A 151 11.25 -19.78 13.09
CA GLY A 151 11.65 -20.06 11.73
C GLY A 151 10.49 -20.13 10.73
N PHE A 152 10.84 -20.40 9.46
CA PHE A 152 9.89 -20.31 8.35
C PHE A 152 8.74 -21.31 8.45
N VAL A 153 9.03 -22.57 8.78
CA VAL A 153 8.03 -23.67 8.73
C VAL A 153 6.89 -23.44 9.72
N GLU A 154 7.22 -23.05 10.95
CA GLU A 154 6.21 -22.81 11.98
C GLU A 154 5.42 -21.54 11.69
N ASN A 155 6.08 -20.46 11.25
CA ASN A 155 5.40 -19.24 10.82
C ASN A 155 4.49 -19.48 9.61
N ALA A 156 4.86 -20.34 8.65
CA ALA A 156 4.02 -20.75 7.54
C ALA A 156 2.79 -21.53 8.02
N SER A 157 2.95 -22.43 9.00
CA SER A 157 1.81 -23.15 9.61
C SER A 157 0.83 -22.18 10.27
N VAL A 158 1.33 -21.21 11.02
CA VAL A 158 0.51 -20.17 11.66
C VAL A 158 -0.18 -19.29 10.62
N ALA A 159 0.51 -18.91 9.55
CA ALA A 159 -0.05 -18.15 8.43
C ALA A 159 -1.24 -18.89 7.79
N VAL A 160 -1.10 -20.20 7.53
CA VAL A 160 -2.20 -21.04 7.01
C VAL A 160 -3.39 -21.07 7.97
N LYS A 161 -3.15 -21.29 9.28
CA LYS A 161 -4.22 -21.32 10.30
C LYS A 161 -4.99 -20.01 10.34
N GLY A 162 -4.28 -18.87 10.42
CA GLY A 162 -4.90 -17.54 10.44
C GLY A 162 -5.68 -17.23 9.17
N ALA A 163 -5.10 -17.53 8.00
CA ALA A 163 -5.75 -17.31 6.71
C ALA A 163 -6.95 -18.26 6.47
N THR A 164 -6.96 -19.44 7.07
CA THR A 164 -8.10 -20.38 7.02
C THR A 164 -9.34 -19.80 7.70
N ILE A 165 -9.19 -19.03 8.77
CA ILE A 165 -10.31 -18.33 9.42
C ILE A 165 -10.97 -17.36 8.43
N ALA A 166 -10.19 -16.56 7.74
CA ALA A 166 -10.71 -15.64 6.72
C ALA A 166 -11.29 -16.37 5.50
N LYS A 167 -10.68 -17.51 5.10
CA LYS A 167 -11.25 -18.38 4.06
C LYS A 167 -12.65 -18.85 4.41
N ASN A 168 -12.84 -19.34 5.63
CA ASN A 168 -14.15 -19.84 6.06
C ASN A 168 -15.19 -18.70 6.07
N ALA A 169 -14.84 -17.55 6.64
CA ALA A 169 -15.69 -16.36 6.61
C ALA A 169 -16.03 -15.92 5.17
N ARG A 170 -15.08 -16.01 4.24
CA ARG A 170 -15.33 -15.72 2.83
C ARG A 170 -16.32 -16.71 2.23
N LEU A 171 -16.11 -18.00 2.43
CA LEU A 171 -16.99 -19.04 1.87
C LEU A 171 -18.42 -18.96 2.41
N ASP A 172 -18.57 -18.69 3.71
CA ASP A 172 -19.88 -18.48 4.33
C ASP A 172 -20.58 -17.27 3.70
N LEU A 173 -19.87 -16.15 3.54
CA LEU A 173 -20.40 -14.95 2.90
C LEU A 173 -20.77 -15.20 1.42
N GLU A 174 -19.92 -15.87 0.64
CA GLU A 174 -20.18 -16.21 -0.76
C GLU A 174 -21.40 -17.15 -0.90
N SER A 175 -21.62 -18.03 0.06
CA SER A 175 -22.81 -18.90 0.11
C SER A 175 -24.11 -18.09 0.28
N GLU A 176 -24.09 -17.05 1.12
CA GLU A 176 -25.26 -16.17 1.32
C GLU A 176 -25.49 -15.22 0.13
N LEU A 177 -24.42 -14.74 -0.49
CA LEU A 177 -24.49 -13.82 -1.63
C LEU A 177 -24.81 -14.53 -2.95
N GLY A 178 -24.48 -15.81 -3.09
CA GLY A 178 -24.60 -16.56 -4.32
C GLY A 178 -23.55 -16.23 -5.39
N HIS A 179 -22.52 -15.46 -5.06
CA HIS A 179 -21.41 -15.11 -5.95
C HIS A 179 -20.11 -14.92 -5.17
N SER A 180 -18.96 -14.94 -5.90
CA SER A 180 -17.65 -14.69 -5.30
C SER A 180 -17.49 -13.24 -4.88
N VAL A 181 -16.82 -13.02 -3.72
CA VAL A 181 -16.38 -11.70 -3.28
C VAL A 181 -14.98 -11.35 -3.82
N ILE A 182 -14.27 -12.34 -4.37
CA ILE A 182 -13.00 -12.10 -5.08
C ILE A 182 -13.35 -11.55 -6.46
N SER A 183 -13.12 -10.27 -6.63
CA SER A 183 -13.56 -9.50 -7.78
C SER A 183 -12.39 -9.02 -8.64
N SER A 184 -12.63 -8.89 -9.94
CA SER A 184 -11.72 -8.18 -10.85
C SER A 184 -11.85 -6.66 -10.74
N GLU A 185 -12.86 -6.16 -10.01
CA GLU A 185 -13.08 -4.74 -9.80
C GLU A 185 -12.02 -4.14 -8.88
N ASN A 186 -11.57 -2.94 -9.21
CA ASN A 186 -10.68 -2.14 -8.38
C ASN A 186 -11.49 -1.19 -7.48
N ALA A 187 -10.90 -0.81 -6.35
CA ALA A 187 -11.55 0.04 -5.34
C ALA A 187 -12.03 1.42 -5.86
N ILE A 188 -11.42 1.91 -6.95
CA ILE A 188 -11.76 3.21 -7.57
C ILE A 188 -12.38 3.04 -8.98
N GLY A 189 -12.80 1.83 -9.38
CA GLY A 189 -13.09 1.57 -10.78
C GLY A 189 -11.81 1.42 -11.61
N HIS A 190 -11.87 1.41 -12.92
CA HIS A 190 -10.69 1.22 -13.75
C HIS A 190 -9.70 2.39 -13.59
N ILE A 191 -8.64 2.17 -12.79
CA ILE A 191 -7.42 2.96 -12.92
C ILE A 191 -6.75 2.43 -14.18
N THR A 192 -6.90 3.12 -15.30
CA THR A 192 -6.11 2.84 -16.49
C THR A 192 -4.67 3.24 -16.23
N ALA A 193 -3.71 2.59 -16.91
CA ALA A 193 -2.29 2.89 -16.79
C ALA A 193 -1.92 4.35 -17.18
N GLU A 194 -2.89 5.12 -17.66
CA GLU A 194 -2.80 6.53 -18.03
C GLU A 194 -3.06 7.48 -16.83
N ASP A 195 -3.59 6.98 -15.72
CA ASP A 195 -3.82 7.75 -14.48
C ASP A 195 -2.56 7.83 -13.59
N GLU A 196 -1.39 7.57 -14.13
CA GLU A 196 -0.11 7.78 -13.46
C GLU A 196 0.11 9.30 -13.27
N LEU A 197 -0.18 9.77 -12.05
CA LEU A 197 0.16 11.09 -11.49
C LEU A 197 -0.30 12.27 -12.38
N PRO A 198 -1.35 12.99 -12.03
CA PRO A 198 -1.55 14.32 -12.57
C PRO A 198 -0.30 15.13 -12.19
N MET A 199 0.52 15.42 -13.18
CA MET A 199 1.54 16.46 -13.06
C MET A 199 0.78 17.70 -12.59
N ASN A 200 1.05 18.14 -11.38
CA ASN A 200 0.48 19.33 -10.80
C ASN A 200 0.65 20.47 -11.81
N ASP A 201 -0.45 20.83 -12.49
CA ASP A 201 -0.49 22.01 -13.34
C ASP A 201 -0.09 23.18 -12.45
N GLY A 202 1.09 23.73 -12.70
CA GLY A 202 1.73 24.78 -11.92
C GLY A 202 0.99 26.12 -11.93
N ASN A 203 -0.34 26.11 -11.68
CA ASN A 203 -1.20 27.28 -11.73
C ASN A 203 -1.84 27.65 -10.37
N ALA A 204 -1.23 27.26 -9.26
CA ALA A 204 -1.70 27.64 -7.92
C ALA A 204 -0.77 28.64 -7.19
N LEU A 205 0.08 29.38 -7.92
CA LEU A 205 0.86 30.48 -7.36
C LEU A 205 0.89 31.67 -8.30
N SER A 206 -0.27 32.18 -8.68
CA SER A 206 -0.39 33.54 -9.23
C SER A 206 -1.75 34.09 -8.81
N GLU A 207 -1.74 34.83 -7.73
CA GLU A 207 -2.60 35.97 -7.38
C GLU A 207 -2.56 36.13 -5.86
N ASP A 208 -1.63 36.91 -5.39
CA ASP A 208 -1.80 37.94 -4.37
C ASP A 208 -0.42 38.48 -4.00
N ASN A 209 -0.07 39.57 -4.66
CA ASN A 209 0.72 40.66 -4.11
C ASN A 209 0.83 41.80 -5.16
N GLN A 210 -0.29 42.47 -5.37
CA GLN A 210 -0.30 43.90 -5.63
C GLN A 210 -1.05 44.52 -4.47
N GLU A 211 -0.33 45.14 -3.57
CA GLU A 211 -0.66 46.45 -2.99
C GLU A 211 0.43 46.91 -2.04
N THR A 212 1.03 47.97 -2.49
CA THR A 212 1.32 49.25 -1.84
C THR A 212 2.39 49.33 -0.72
N PHE A 213 3.31 50.14 -1.06
CA PHE A 213 4.33 51.03 -0.43
C PHE A 213 5.74 50.49 -0.39
#